data_3e889a497489dc1c477be63ad9a5194b
#
_entry.id   3e889a497489dc1c477be63ad9a5194b
#
_cell.length_a   1.000
_cell.length_b   1.000
_cell.length_c   1.000
_cell.angle_alpha   90.00
_cell.angle_beta   90.00
_cell.angle_gamma   90.00
#
_symmetry.space_group_name_H-M   'P 1'
#
loop_
_entity.id
_entity.type
_entity.pdbx_description
1 polymer ?
#
loop_
_entity_poly.entity_id
_entity_poly.type
_entity_poly.pdbx_seq_one_letter_code
_entity_poly.pdbx_strand_id
1 'polypeptide(L)'
;MALTSRIALTGAPAEDPEDFFGSSLGVIFPDDVMNQHGDAEHGLLYKSPHLPKPLHITLADPVADADRKLFSHYLWNSSLLLAEFVESGTLGLGPEQGGVESPLGPPLSSFSVKGRSVLELGAGTALPSLLSALLGADRALLTDYPAPVVISNLTANAARNSRSDMSPSAAVAPVEVEGHAWGQLDTPLAQRGRHAFDRVFVCDCLWMPWEHENLLRSIEWFLADSADARVWVVAGFHTGRDKLRGFFDGERVAGLGLEVESIWERDCDGLEREWVLDRGIEDPVGRKRWLVFAVLKRAAP
;
A
#
# COMPACT_ATOMS: atom_id res chain seq x y z
N MET A 1 6.57 -5.14 -16.50
CA MET A 1 5.40 -6.07 -16.45
C MET A 1 4.25 -5.25 -15.90
N ALA A 2 3.03 -5.41 -16.44
CA ALA A 2 1.88 -4.65 -15.94
C ALA A 2 1.63 -4.99 -14.46
N LEU A 3 1.40 -3.99 -13.65
CA LEU A 3 1.22 -4.08 -12.19
C LEU A 3 0.17 -5.14 -11.79
N THR A 4 -0.92 -5.23 -12.57
CA THR A 4 -2.02 -6.15 -12.32
C THR A 4 -1.77 -7.60 -12.76
N SER A 5 -0.64 -7.88 -13.41
CA SER A 5 -0.33 -9.23 -13.92
C SER A 5 -0.12 -10.27 -12.80
N ARG A 6 0.12 -9.81 -11.58
CA ARG A 6 0.34 -10.66 -10.40
C ARG A 6 -0.93 -11.02 -9.65
N ILE A 7 -2.09 -10.49 -10.03
CA ILE A 7 -3.35 -10.77 -9.36
C ILE A 7 -4.28 -11.60 -10.24
N ALA A 8 -5.09 -12.42 -9.59
CA ALA A 8 -6.18 -13.16 -10.20
C ALA A 8 -7.36 -13.21 -9.24
N LEU A 9 -8.58 -13.09 -9.77
CA LEU A 9 -9.79 -13.27 -8.98
C LEU A 9 -9.92 -14.73 -8.50
N THR A 10 -10.52 -14.91 -7.32
CA THR A 10 -10.94 -16.22 -6.80
C THR A 10 -12.46 -16.26 -6.79
N GLY A 11 -13.05 -17.43 -6.94
CA GLY A 11 -14.50 -17.62 -6.93
C GLY A 11 -14.94 -18.61 -8.00
N ALA A 12 -16.24 -18.89 -8.06
CA ALA A 12 -16.82 -19.69 -9.15
C ALA A 12 -16.65 -18.92 -10.48
N PRO A 13 -16.45 -19.62 -11.60
CA PRO A 13 -16.57 -18.98 -12.91
C PRO A 13 -17.94 -18.30 -13.01
N ALA A 14 -17.99 -17.15 -13.66
CA ALA A 14 -19.24 -16.45 -13.93
C ALA A 14 -20.26 -17.42 -14.57
N GLU A 15 -21.34 -17.71 -13.87
CA GLU A 15 -22.42 -18.58 -14.36
C GLU A 15 -23.52 -17.78 -15.07
N ASP A 16 -23.60 -16.46 -14.80
CA ASP A 16 -24.59 -15.56 -15.36
C ASP A 16 -23.99 -14.71 -16.49
N PRO A 17 -24.72 -14.46 -17.59
CA PRO A 17 -24.30 -13.53 -18.64
C PRO A 17 -23.97 -12.13 -18.13
N GLU A 18 -24.57 -11.64 -17.03
CA GLU A 18 -24.30 -10.34 -16.44
C GLU A 18 -22.92 -10.32 -15.77
N ASP A 19 -22.54 -11.39 -15.07
CA ASP A 19 -21.20 -11.55 -14.47
C ASP A 19 -20.11 -11.67 -15.54
N PHE A 20 -20.42 -12.35 -16.65
CA PHE A 20 -19.54 -12.45 -17.81
C PHE A 20 -19.32 -11.07 -18.45
N PHE A 21 -20.37 -10.24 -18.54
CA PHE A 21 -20.26 -8.87 -19.01
C PHE A 21 -19.42 -8.01 -18.07
N GLY A 22 -19.62 -8.10 -16.76
CA GLY A 22 -18.84 -7.38 -15.75
C GLY A 22 -17.34 -7.74 -15.80
N SER A 23 -17.03 -9.03 -15.91
CA SER A 23 -15.64 -9.51 -16.03
C SER A 23 -14.99 -9.18 -17.39
N SER A 24 -15.81 -8.97 -18.42
CA SER A 24 -15.34 -8.64 -19.78
C SER A 24 -15.10 -7.15 -20.00
N LEU A 25 -15.52 -6.27 -19.09
CA LEU A 25 -15.37 -4.82 -19.25
C LEU A 25 -13.89 -4.41 -19.44
N GLY A 26 -12.98 -5.04 -18.72
CA GLY A 26 -11.54 -4.81 -18.91
C GLY A 26 -10.99 -5.27 -20.27
N VAL A 27 -11.67 -6.22 -20.94
CA VAL A 27 -11.33 -6.67 -22.31
C VAL A 27 -11.97 -5.74 -23.35
N ILE A 28 -13.16 -5.22 -23.06
CA ILE A 28 -13.90 -4.32 -23.96
C ILE A 28 -13.30 -2.89 -23.92
N PHE A 29 -12.82 -2.48 -22.76
CA PHE A 29 -12.18 -1.19 -22.53
C PHE A 29 -10.74 -1.37 -22.03
N PRO A 30 -9.80 -1.86 -22.84
CA PRO A 30 -8.43 -2.16 -22.42
C PRO A 30 -7.65 -0.91 -21.98
N ASP A 31 -8.10 0.28 -22.37
CA ASP A 31 -7.47 1.55 -21.99
C ASP A 31 -7.95 2.07 -20.61
N ASP A 32 -9.04 1.54 -20.04
CA ASP A 32 -9.51 1.93 -18.71
C ASP A 32 -8.83 1.08 -17.64
N VAL A 33 -7.75 1.62 -17.06
CA VAL A 33 -7.00 0.96 -16.00
C VAL A 33 -7.82 0.95 -14.71
N MET A 34 -8.15 -0.23 -14.25
CA MET A 34 -8.76 -0.41 -12.94
C MET A 34 -7.75 -0.09 -11.83
N ASN A 35 -8.15 0.77 -10.88
CA ASN A 35 -7.30 1.15 -9.74
C ASN A 35 -7.52 0.27 -8.52
N GLN A 36 -8.66 -0.41 -8.46
CA GLN A 36 -9.14 -1.23 -7.35
C GLN A 36 -9.52 -2.61 -7.86
N HIS A 37 -9.26 -3.63 -7.07
CA HIS A 37 -9.40 -5.02 -7.47
C HIS A 37 -10.16 -5.83 -6.44
N GLY A 38 -10.96 -6.78 -6.92
CA GLY A 38 -11.81 -7.66 -6.14
C GLY A 38 -13.13 -7.03 -5.71
N ASP A 39 -13.96 -7.82 -5.10
CA ASP A 39 -15.25 -7.45 -4.53
C ASP A 39 -15.55 -8.32 -3.30
N ALA A 40 -16.73 -8.16 -2.68
CA ALA A 40 -17.11 -8.92 -1.49
C ALA A 40 -17.27 -10.44 -1.76
N GLU A 41 -17.58 -10.82 -2.99
CA GLU A 41 -17.83 -12.22 -3.39
C GLU A 41 -16.57 -12.89 -3.94
N HIS A 42 -15.66 -12.10 -4.53
CA HIS A 42 -14.45 -12.58 -5.17
C HIS A 42 -13.22 -12.01 -4.48
N GLY A 43 -12.54 -12.84 -3.69
CA GLY A 43 -11.21 -12.54 -3.20
C GLY A 43 -10.17 -12.52 -4.33
N LEU A 44 -8.92 -12.32 -3.96
CA LEU A 44 -7.79 -12.21 -4.87
C LEU A 44 -6.69 -13.20 -4.51
N LEU A 45 -6.04 -13.73 -5.53
CA LEU A 45 -4.73 -14.39 -5.41
C LEU A 45 -3.66 -13.42 -5.87
N TYR A 46 -2.73 -13.07 -4.99
CA TYR A 46 -1.51 -12.39 -5.38
C TYR A 46 -0.42 -13.43 -5.63
N LYS A 47 0.10 -13.45 -6.85
CA LYS A 47 1.10 -14.41 -7.32
C LYS A 47 2.45 -13.73 -7.45
N SER A 48 3.40 -14.08 -6.57
CA SER A 48 4.80 -13.73 -6.73
C SER A 48 5.59 -14.97 -7.14
N PRO A 49 6.51 -14.87 -8.12
CA PRO A 49 7.41 -15.96 -8.45
C PRO A 49 8.42 -16.29 -7.35
N HIS A 50 8.56 -15.41 -6.36
CA HIS A 50 9.51 -15.49 -5.26
C HIS A 50 8.89 -16.03 -3.97
N LEU A 51 7.58 -16.28 -3.96
CA LEU A 51 6.88 -16.91 -2.84
C LEU A 51 6.56 -18.37 -3.16
N PRO A 52 6.62 -19.28 -2.17
CA PRO A 52 6.26 -20.70 -2.38
C PRO A 52 4.81 -20.91 -2.80
N LYS A 53 3.91 -20.01 -2.39
CA LYS A 53 2.47 -20.06 -2.65
C LYS A 53 1.90 -18.67 -2.88
N PRO A 54 0.81 -18.54 -3.68
CA PRO A 54 0.08 -17.30 -3.80
C PRO A 54 -0.51 -16.85 -2.46
N LEU A 55 -0.55 -15.54 -2.21
CA LEU A 55 -1.30 -14.98 -1.09
C LEU A 55 -2.78 -14.93 -1.45
N HIS A 56 -3.63 -15.41 -0.56
CA HIS A 56 -5.07 -15.35 -0.73
C HIS A 56 -5.64 -14.19 0.09
N ILE A 57 -6.12 -13.18 -0.57
CA ILE A 57 -6.62 -11.93 0.01
C ILE A 57 -8.14 -11.92 -0.13
N THR A 58 -8.84 -11.81 1.00
CA THR A 58 -10.27 -11.53 1.05
C THR A 58 -10.50 -10.04 1.30
N LEU A 59 -11.66 -9.57 0.89
CA LEU A 59 -12.05 -8.17 0.99
C LEU A 59 -13.11 -8.02 2.07
N ALA A 60 -13.09 -6.91 2.80
CA ALA A 60 -14.15 -6.59 3.74
C ALA A 60 -15.44 -6.29 2.94
N ASP A 61 -16.59 -6.58 3.52
CA ASP A 61 -17.90 -6.17 2.98
C ASP A 61 -18.63 -5.29 4.01
N PRO A 62 -18.33 -3.99 4.07
CA PRO A 62 -18.97 -3.09 5.00
C PRO A 62 -20.44 -2.89 4.59
N VAL A 63 -21.36 -3.19 5.49
CA VAL A 63 -22.80 -2.95 5.29
C VAL A 63 -23.15 -1.48 5.54
N ALA A 64 -22.48 -0.83 6.49
CA ALA A 64 -22.74 0.56 6.84
C ALA A 64 -22.14 1.52 5.80
N ASP A 65 -22.94 2.49 5.34
CA ASP A 65 -22.47 3.51 4.38
C ASP A 65 -21.25 4.29 4.85
N ALA A 66 -21.11 4.50 6.16
CA ALA A 66 -19.97 5.17 6.75
C ALA A 66 -18.67 4.39 6.53
N ASP A 67 -18.70 3.07 6.69
CA ASP A 67 -17.55 2.19 6.53
C ASP A 67 -17.22 1.94 5.05
N ARG A 68 -18.26 1.90 4.18
CA ARG A 68 -18.06 1.82 2.73
C ARG A 68 -17.31 3.02 2.17
N LYS A 69 -17.56 4.20 2.72
CA LYS A 69 -16.88 5.45 2.33
C LYS A 69 -15.39 5.48 2.68
N LEU A 70 -14.89 4.52 3.47
CA LEU A 70 -13.46 4.40 3.78
C LEU A 70 -12.67 3.70 2.67
N PHE A 71 -13.35 3.02 1.71
CA PHE A 71 -12.74 2.32 0.58
C PHE A 71 -11.65 1.30 0.94
N SER A 72 -11.58 0.88 2.22
CA SER A 72 -10.64 -0.12 2.73
C SER A 72 -10.96 -1.56 2.31
N HIS A 73 -12.03 -1.74 1.54
CA HIS A 73 -12.55 -3.03 1.08
C HIS A 73 -12.13 -3.40 -0.34
N TYR A 74 -11.05 -2.81 -0.85
CA TYR A 74 -10.45 -3.15 -2.15
C TYR A 74 -8.94 -3.35 -2.02
N LEU A 75 -8.36 -4.11 -2.95
CA LEU A 75 -6.92 -4.08 -3.17
C LEU A 75 -6.60 -2.99 -4.21
N TRP A 76 -5.83 -1.99 -3.81
CA TRP A 76 -5.49 -0.85 -4.65
C TRP A 76 -4.16 -1.04 -5.38
N ASN A 77 -4.00 -0.42 -6.55
CA ASN A 77 -2.75 -0.43 -7.32
C ASN A 77 -1.55 0.10 -6.52
N SER A 78 -1.74 1.02 -5.59
CA SER A 78 -0.70 1.51 -4.68
C SER A 78 -0.12 0.43 -3.80
N SER A 79 -0.97 -0.48 -3.27
CA SER A 79 -0.52 -1.63 -2.49
C SER A 79 0.24 -2.64 -3.35
N LEU A 80 -0.19 -2.87 -4.59
CA LEU A 80 0.53 -3.73 -5.54
C LEU A 80 1.91 -3.15 -5.87
N LEU A 81 1.98 -1.84 -6.15
CA LEU A 81 3.24 -1.17 -6.48
C LEU A 81 4.22 -1.23 -5.30
N LEU A 82 3.77 -0.89 -4.09
CA LEU A 82 4.64 -0.97 -2.92
C LEU A 82 5.11 -2.41 -2.66
N ALA A 83 4.23 -3.41 -2.82
CA ALA A 83 4.59 -4.82 -2.69
C ALA A 83 5.71 -5.23 -3.65
N GLU A 84 5.68 -4.78 -4.91
CA GLU A 84 6.75 -5.05 -5.88
C GLU A 84 8.08 -4.40 -5.48
N PHE A 85 8.07 -3.16 -4.97
CA PHE A 85 9.28 -2.49 -4.48
C PHE A 85 9.85 -3.16 -3.24
N VAL A 86 9.01 -3.55 -2.29
CA VAL A 86 9.41 -4.29 -1.08
C VAL A 86 10.05 -5.63 -1.46
N GLU A 87 9.43 -6.37 -2.36
CA GLU A 87 9.97 -7.66 -2.83
C GLU A 87 11.32 -7.47 -3.52
N SER A 88 11.38 -6.56 -4.51
CA SER A 88 12.61 -6.30 -5.28
C SER A 88 13.75 -5.82 -4.39
N GLY A 89 13.49 -4.86 -3.49
CA GLY A 89 14.49 -4.30 -2.60
C GLY A 89 14.96 -5.29 -1.54
N THR A 90 14.07 -6.14 -1.02
CA THR A 90 14.40 -7.10 0.03
C THR A 90 15.17 -8.31 -0.49
N LEU A 91 14.82 -8.79 -1.68
CA LEU A 91 15.45 -9.94 -2.32
C LEU A 91 16.63 -9.56 -3.23
N GLY A 92 16.85 -8.25 -3.46
CA GLY A 92 17.93 -7.77 -4.34
C GLY A 92 17.71 -8.11 -5.81
N LEU A 93 16.46 -8.08 -6.28
CA LEU A 93 16.09 -8.49 -7.64
C LEU A 93 16.43 -7.39 -8.65
N GLY A 94 17.22 -7.74 -9.66
CA GLY A 94 17.34 -6.91 -10.86
C GLY A 94 16.19 -7.12 -11.86
N PRO A 95 16.12 -6.28 -12.92
CA PRO A 95 15.08 -6.37 -13.95
C PRO A 95 15.01 -7.75 -14.64
N GLU A 96 16.15 -8.40 -14.87
CA GLU A 96 16.24 -9.74 -15.47
C GLU A 96 15.63 -10.85 -14.58
N GLN A 97 15.53 -10.59 -13.28
CA GLN A 97 14.95 -11.49 -12.28
C GLN A 97 13.49 -11.13 -11.95
N GLY A 98 12.87 -10.27 -12.75
CA GLY A 98 11.50 -9.80 -12.53
C GLY A 98 11.38 -8.71 -11.45
N GLY A 99 12.49 -8.10 -11.04
CA GLY A 99 12.51 -6.96 -10.14
C GLY A 99 12.05 -5.66 -10.81
N VAL A 100 11.76 -4.67 -9.98
CA VAL A 100 11.38 -3.32 -10.42
C VAL A 100 12.62 -2.59 -10.95
N GLU A 101 12.44 -1.82 -12.03
CA GLU A 101 13.39 -0.81 -12.46
C GLU A 101 12.81 0.56 -12.13
N SER A 102 13.55 1.40 -11.39
CA SER A 102 13.09 2.72 -10.97
C SER A 102 14.21 3.75 -11.13
N PRO A 103 14.33 4.34 -12.33
CA PRO A 103 15.39 5.30 -12.63
C PRO A 103 15.26 6.64 -11.90
N LEU A 104 14.05 7.04 -11.50
CA LEU A 104 13.81 8.28 -10.75
C LEU A 104 13.75 8.09 -9.24
N GLY A 105 13.50 6.87 -8.78
CA GLY A 105 13.45 6.54 -7.36
C GLY A 105 14.82 6.34 -6.74
N PRO A 106 14.90 6.22 -5.40
CA PRO A 106 16.12 5.83 -4.72
C PRO A 106 16.52 4.39 -5.10
N PRO A 107 17.79 3.98 -4.82
CA PRO A 107 18.22 2.61 -5.08
C PRO A 107 17.26 1.57 -4.49
N LEU A 108 16.95 0.51 -5.24
CA LEU A 108 15.98 -0.52 -4.81
C LEU A 108 16.32 -1.14 -3.45
N SER A 109 17.60 -1.25 -3.11
CA SER A 109 18.04 -1.73 -1.78
C SER A 109 17.50 -0.91 -0.61
N SER A 110 17.09 0.36 -0.85
CA SER A 110 16.46 1.22 0.16
C SER A 110 15.07 0.70 0.56
N PHE A 111 14.43 -0.10 -0.31
CA PHE A 111 13.13 -0.71 -0.05
C PHE A 111 13.21 -2.07 0.65
N SER A 112 14.38 -2.43 1.16
CA SER A 112 14.52 -3.63 1.96
C SER A 112 13.82 -3.48 3.32
N VAL A 113 13.06 -4.52 3.68
CA VAL A 113 12.42 -4.65 4.99
C VAL A 113 13.14 -5.65 5.90
N LYS A 114 14.22 -6.24 5.43
CA LYS A 114 14.97 -7.26 6.19
C LYS A 114 15.48 -6.71 7.52
N GLY A 115 15.08 -7.32 8.62
CA GLY A 115 15.43 -6.89 9.97
C GLY A 115 14.82 -5.53 10.37
N ARG A 116 13.70 -5.15 9.78
CA ARG A 116 13.00 -3.88 10.05
C ARG A 116 11.65 -4.10 10.72
N SER A 117 11.30 -3.21 11.63
CA SER A 117 9.95 -3.10 12.15
C SER A 117 9.07 -2.31 11.16
N VAL A 118 7.95 -2.90 10.76
CA VAL A 118 7.06 -2.36 9.73
C VAL A 118 5.72 -1.99 10.35
N LEU A 119 5.18 -0.84 9.99
CA LEU A 119 3.81 -0.39 10.28
C LEU A 119 3.12 -0.03 8.97
N GLU A 120 1.87 -0.46 8.78
CA GLU A 120 1.01 0.03 7.71
C GLU A 120 -0.17 0.81 8.28
N LEU A 121 -0.35 2.05 7.81
CA LEU A 121 -1.45 2.94 8.16
C LEU A 121 -2.50 2.91 7.05
N GLY A 122 -3.74 2.53 7.37
CA GLY A 122 -4.79 2.32 6.37
C GLY A 122 -4.51 1.07 5.52
N ALA A 123 -4.24 -0.05 6.17
CA ALA A 123 -3.73 -1.27 5.55
C ALA A 123 -4.72 -1.95 4.58
N GLY A 124 -6.04 -1.76 4.77
CA GLY A 124 -7.07 -2.39 3.94
C GLY A 124 -6.89 -3.91 3.84
N THR A 125 -6.23 -4.36 2.78
CA THR A 125 -5.89 -5.78 2.55
C THR A 125 -4.50 -6.17 3.06
N ALA A 126 -3.65 -5.20 3.41
CA ALA A 126 -2.29 -5.32 3.95
C ALA A 126 -1.28 -6.08 3.09
N LEU A 127 -1.43 -6.11 1.78
CA LEU A 127 -0.53 -6.85 0.90
C LEU A 127 0.96 -6.52 1.13
N PRO A 128 1.42 -5.25 1.18
CA PRO A 128 2.84 -4.92 1.39
C PRO A 128 3.37 -5.40 2.75
N SER A 129 2.57 -5.27 3.81
CA SER A 129 2.98 -5.69 5.16
C SER A 129 3.01 -7.19 5.32
N LEU A 130 2.05 -7.92 4.72
CA LEU A 130 2.06 -9.38 4.69
C LEU A 130 3.31 -9.90 3.96
N LEU A 131 3.63 -9.28 2.82
CA LEU A 131 4.84 -9.61 2.08
C LEU A 131 6.09 -9.32 2.90
N SER A 132 6.12 -8.20 3.61
CA SER A 132 7.24 -7.83 4.49
C SER A 132 7.48 -8.87 5.58
N ALA A 133 6.42 -9.36 6.21
CA ALA A 133 6.51 -10.41 7.23
C ALA A 133 7.08 -11.73 6.69
N LEU A 134 6.77 -12.07 5.44
CA LEU A 134 7.26 -13.28 4.77
C LEU A 134 8.71 -13.15 4.28
N LEU A 135 9.18 -11.93 4.03
CA LEU A 135 10.49 -11.64 3.44
C LEU A 135 11.56 -11.23 4.46
N GLY A 136 11.27 -11.31 5.76
CA GLY A 136 12.27 -11.16 6.80
C GLY A 136 12.27 -9.81 7.51
N ALA A 137 11.14 -9.13 7.59
CA ALA A 137 10.94 -8.08 8.57
C ALA A 137 11.10 -8.65 10.00
N ASP A 138 11.40 -7.81 10.99
CA ASP A 138 11.42 -8.24 12.39
C ASP A 138 10.01 -8.39 12.97
N ARG A 139 9.12 -7.50 12.58
CA ARG A 139 7.69 -7.52 12.93
C ARG A 139 6.90 -6.67 11.94
N ALA A 140 5.61 -6.93 11.83
CA ALA A 140 4.68 -6.12 11.08
C ALA A 140 3.43 -5.79 11.93
N LEU A 141 3.08 -4.52 12.00
CA LEU A 141 1.84 -4.04 12.59
C LEU A 141 0.94 -3.48 11.48
N LEU A 142 -0.22 -4.08 11.31
CA LEU A 142 -1.22 -3.73 10.32
C LEU A 142 -2.31 -2.92 11.01
N THR A 143 -2.52 -1.68 10.58
CA THR A 143 -3.55 -0.84 11.19
C THR A 143 -4.50 -0.26 10.16
N ASP A 144 -5.76 -0.16 10.54
CA ASP A 144 -6.80 0.50 9.76
C ASP A 144 -7.78 1.19 10.70
N TYR A 145 -8.69 1.98 10.14
CA TYR A 145 -9.79 2.56 10.91
C TYR A 145 -10.50 1.47 11.73
N PRO A 146 -10.84 1.72 13.00
CA PRO A 146 -11.33 0.69 13.94
C PRO A 146 -12.78 0.24 13.67
N ALA A 147 -13.14 0.05 12.39
CA ALA A 147 -14.39 -0.57 11.97
C ALA A 147 -14.28 -2.10 12.15
N PRO A 148 -15.20 -2.74 12.89
CA PRO A 148 -15.09 -4.17 13.20
C PRO A 148 -14.96 -5.07 11.97
N VAL A 149 -15.68 -4.78 10.89
CA VAL A 149 -15.64 -5.56 9.65
C VAL A 149 -14.27 -5.46 8.97
N VAL A 150 -13.65 -4.27 8.97
CA VAL A 150 -12.33 -4.03 8.36
C VAL A 150 -11.26 -4.77 9.17
N ILE A 151 -11.24 -4.58 10.49
CA ILE A 151 -10.26 -5.22 11.38
C ILE A 151 -10.40 -6.75 11.39
N SER A 152 -11.64 -7.27 11.34
CA SER A 152 -11.87 -8.71 11.25
C SER A 152 -11.33 -9.30 9.94
N ASN A 153 -11.60 -8.66 8.80
CA ASN A 153 -11.07 -9.11 7.51
C ASN A 153 -9.53 -9.03 7.46
N LEU A 154 -8.97 -7.93 7.95
CA LEU A 154 -7.52 -7.74 8.04
C LEU A 154 -6.87 -8.84 8.90
N THR A 155 -7.48 -9.17 10.05
CA THR A 155 -7.04 -10.28 10.91
C THR A 155 -7.10 -11.63 10.18
N ALA A 156 -8.17 -11.88 9.43
CA ALA A 156 -8.32 -13.11 8.66
C ALA A 156 -7.26 -13.22 7.54
N ASN A 157 -6.97 -12.12 6.84
CA ASN A 157 -5.91 -12.08 5.84
C ASN A 157 -4.52 -12.31 6.47
N ALA A 158 -4.24 -11.70 7.62
CA ALA A 158 -3.00 -11.92 8.36
C ALA A 158 -2.85 -13.40 8.77
N ALA A 159 -3.83 -13.97 9.43
CA ALA A 159 -3.79 -15.36 9.88
C ALA A 159 -3.61 -16.37 8.73
N ARG A 160 -4.24 -16.10 7.57
CA ARG A 160 -4.16 -16.97 6.40
C ARG A 160 -2.79 -16.94 5.73
N ASN A 161 -2.18 -15.77 5.61
CA ASN A 161 -1.00 -15.54 4.79
C ASN A 161 0.32 -15.49 5.58
N SER A 162 0.30 -15.29 6.91
CA SER A 162 1.52 -15.21 7.73
C SER A 162 1.89 -16.58 8.30
N ARG A 163 2.19 -17.55 7.42
CA ARG A 163 2.54 -18.92 7.79
C ARG A 163 3.89 -19.30 7.21
N SER A 164 4.60 -20.18 7.88
CA SER A 164 5.94 -20.62 7.48
C SER A 164 6.00 -21.27 6.09
N ASP A 165 4.92 -21.93 5.67
CA ASP A 165 4.81 -22.54 4.34
C ASP A 165 4.53 -21.53 3.20
N MET A 166 4.35 -20.26 3.55
CA MET A 166 4.18 -19.13 2.62
C MET A 166 5.48 -18.35 2.42
N SER A 167 6.45 -18.49 3.35
CA SER A 167 7.72 -17.77 3.29
C SER A 167 8.80 -18.57 2.56
N PRO A 168 9.62 -17.92 1.71
CA PRO A 168 10.75 -18.57 1.03
C PRO A 168 11.84 -19.08 1.99
N SER A 169 11.93 -18.50 3.20
CA SER A 169 12.90 -18.89 4.24
C SER A 169 12.29 -19.77 5.33
N ALA A 170 11.00 -20.12 5.23
CA ALA A 170 10.21 -20.76 6.27
C ALA A 170 10.14 -19.99 7.62
N ALA A 171 10.70 -18.78 7.67
CA ALA A 171 10.60 -17.86 8.80
C ALA A 171 9.59 -16.76 8.47
N VAL A 172 8.74 -16.42 9.44
CA VAL A 172 7.71 -15.38 9.31
C VAL A 172 7.80 -14.47 10.52
N ALA A 173 7.85 -13.17 10.27
CA ALA A 173 7.81 -12.16 11.33
C ALA A 173 6.47 -12.23 12.10
N PRO A 174 6.43 -11.87 13.39
CA PRO A 174 5.18 -11.62 14.09
C PRO A 174 4.34 -10.56 13.37
N VAL A 175 3.05 -10.87 13.16
CA VAL A 175 2.09 -9.96 12.56
C VAL A 175 1.02 -9.64 13.59
N GLU A 176 0.85 -8.36 13.88
CA GLU A 176 -0.20 -7.83 14.75
C GLU A 176 -1.20 -7.02 13.93
N VAL A 177 -2.48 -7.06 14.33
CA VAL A 177 -3.55 -6.28 13.67
C VAL A 177 -4.29 -5.49 14.74
N GLU A 178 -4.37 -4.16 14.55
CA GLU A 178 -5.08 -3.29 15.49
C GLU A 178 -5.80 -2.14 14.78
N GLY A 179 -6.86 -1.64 15.42
CA GLY A 179 -7.55 -0.43 14.99
C GLY A 179 -6.79 0.83 15.36
N HIS A 180 -6.59 1.73 14.38
CA HIS A 180 -6.02 3.05 14.61
C HIS A 180 -6.71 4.09 13.73
N ALA A 181 -7.37 5.06 14.36
CA ALA A 181 -7.82 6.25 13.66
C ALA A 181 -6.68 7.28 13.63
N TRP A 182 -6.36 7.79 12.45
CA TRP A 182 -5.26 8.73 12.27
C TRP A 182 -5.37 9.94 13.19
N GLY A 183 -4.28 10.34 13.79
CA GLY A 183 -4.21 11.45 14.76
C GLY A 183 -4.64 11.11 16.18
N GLN A 184 -5.17 9.92 16.45
CA GLN A 184 -5.49 9.47 17.83
C GLN A 184 -4.24 8.88 18.48
N LEU A 185 -3.48 9.73 19.17
CA LEU A 185 -2.16 9.39 19.70
C LEU A 185 -2.15 9.06 21.19
N ASP A 186 -3.30 9.10 21.86
CA ASP A 186 -3.49 8.80 23.27
C ASP A 186 -3.94 7.35 23.54
N THR A 187 -4.10 6.54 22.51
CA THR A 187 -4.47 5.13 22.62
C THR A 187 -3.31 4.26 23.14
N PRO A 188 -3.60 3.10 23.79
CA PRO A 188 -2.55 2.17 24.21
C PRO A 188 -1.62 1.74 23.06
N LEU A 189 -2.17 1.51 21.86
CA LEU A 189 -1.41 1.22 20.65
C LEU A 189 -0.43 2.36 20.34
N ALA A 190 -0.92 3.60 20.24
CA ALA A 190 -0.09 4.74 19.89
C ALA A 190 1.03 4.95 20.92
N GLN A 191 0.72 4.81 22.21
CA GLN A 191 1.71 5.00 23.27
C GLN A 191 2.86 3.97 23.22
N ARG A 192 2.56 2.67 23.01
CA ARG A 192 3.61 1.64 22.90
C ARG A 192 4.34 1.64 21.55
N GLY A 193 3.69 2.18 20.52
CA GLY A 193 4.24 2.25 19.17
C GLY A 193 5.04 3.53 18.87
N ARG A 194 5.13 4.46 19.83
CA ARG A 194 5.82 5.72 19.62
C ARG A 194 7.28 5.51 19.23
N HIS A 195 7.69 6.10 18.08
CA HIS A 195 9.04 6.01 17.52
C HIS A 195 9.58 4.57 17.38
N ALA A 196 8.68 3.62 17.08
CA ALA A 196 8.98 2.20 17.16
C ALA A 196 9.10 1.48 15.79
N PHE A 197 8.91 2.18 14.68
CA PHE A 197 8.87 1.56 13.36
C PHE A 197 9.90 2.15 12.41
N ASP A 198 10.74 1.26 11.85
CA ASP A 198 11.76 1.63 10.86
C ASP A 198 11.15 1.93 9.50
N ARG A 199 10.01 1.32 9.19
CA ARG A 199 9.26 1.50 7.94
C ARG A 199 7.79 1.75 8.24
N VAL A 200 7.27 2.84 7.72
CA VAL A 200 5.85 3.17 7.77
C VAL A 200 5.30 3.20 6.34
N PHE A 201 4.26 2.41 6.08
CA PHE A 201 3.63 2.29 4.77
C PHE A 201 2.30 3.04 4.75
N VAL A 202 2.04 3.73 3.65
CA VAL A 202 0.81 4.47 3.39
C VAL A 202 0.41 4.22 1.94
N CYS A 203 -0.61 3.40 1.73
CA CYS A 203 -1.08 3.01 0.40
C CYS A 203 -2.50 3.50 0.15
N ASP A 204 -2.67 4.37 -0.85
CA ASP A 204 -3.93 4.98 -1.29
C ASP A 204 -4.73 5.76 -0.22
N CYS A 205 -4.05 6.35 0.77
CA CYS A 205 -4.67 7.06 1.89
C CYS A 205 -4.83 8.58 1.66
N LEU A 206 -4.42 9.12 0.50
CA LEU A 206 -4.36 10.57 0.27
C LEU A 206 -5.64 11.17 -0.34
N TRP A 207 -6.68 10.37 -0.55
CA TRP A 207 -7.93 10.81 -1.15
C TRP A 207 -8.80 11.67 -0.22
N MET A 208 -8.47 11.74 1.09
CA MET A 208 -9.13 12.55 2.12
C MET A 208 -8.25 13.75 2.51
N PRO A 209 -8.30 14.90 1.82
CA PRO A 209 -7.44 16.05 2.14
C PRO A 209 -7.62 16.59 3.57
N TRP A 210 -8.80 16.43 4.16
CA TRP A 210 -9.10 16.85 5.53
C TRP A 210 -8.46 15.95 6.61
N GLU A 211 -7.99 14.75 6.23
CA GLU A 211 -7.27 13.82 7.11
C GLU A 211 -5.76 13.86 6.93
N HIS A 212 -5.24 14.62 5.97
CA HIS A 212 -3.79 14.66 5.70
C HIS A 212 -2.97 15.03 6.93
N GLU A 213 -3.44 15.99 7.73
CA GLU A 213 -2.72 16.38 8.96
C GLU A 213 -2.73 15.26 9.99
N ASN A 214 -3.87 14.61 10.23
CA ASN A 214 -3.99 13.49 11.14
C ASN A 214 -3.10 12.31 10.70
N LEU A 215 -3.06 12.02 9.41
CA LEU A 215 -2.18 10.99 8.85
C LEU A 215 -0.70 11.33 9.05
N LEU A 216 -0.28 12.56 8.74
CA LEU A 216 1.09 13.03 8.96
C LEU A 216 1.49 13.00 10.43
N ARG A 217 0.59 13.36 11.35
CA ARG A 217 0.82 13.24 12.80
C ARG A 217 1.01 11.80 13.24
N SER A 218 0.21 10.86 12.69
CA SER A 218 0.41 9.42 12.96
C SER A 218 1.74 8.92 12.40
N ILE A 219 2.11 9.34 11.20
CA ILE A 219 3.41 9.01 10.58
C ILE A 219 4.56 9.47 11.48
N GLU A 220 4.56 10.74 11.85
CA GLU A 220 5.61 11.32 12.73
C GLU A 220 5.71 10.56 14.05
N TRP A 221 4.56 10.29 14.68
CA TRP A 221 4.49 9.63 15.96
C TRP A 221 5.08 8.22 15.95
N PHE A 222 4.80 7.44 14.92
CA PHE A 222 5.21 6.04 14.85
C PHE A 222 6.61 5.83 14.25
N LEU A 223 7.07 6.75 13.38
CA LEU A 223 8.37 6.63 12.70
C LEU A 223 9.51 6.67 13.72
N ALA A 224 10.43 5.72 13.65
CA ALA A 224 11.60 5.67 14.52
C ALA A 224 12.50 6.89 14.36
N ASP A 225 13.26 7.22 15.40
CA ASP A 225 14.24 8.32 15.38
C ASP A 225 15.55 7.95 14.65
N SER A 226 15.63 6.75 14.10
CA SER A 226 16.77 6.27 13.35
C SER A 226 16.95 7.03 12.03
N ALA A 227 18.19 7.35 11.68
CA ALA A 227 18.53 7.97 10.39
C ALA A 227 18.11 7.13 9.17
N ASP A 228 17.94 5.81 9.36
CA ASP A 228 17.51 4.87 8.32
C ASP A 228 15.97 4.69 8.25
N ALA A 229 15.22 5.27 9.20
CA ALA A 229 13.78 5.15 9.21
C ALA A 229 13.15 5.88 8.02
N ARG A 230 12.19 5.23 7.35
CA ARG A 230 11.54 5.77 6.15
C ARG A 230 10.04 5.52 6.16
N VAL A 231 9.33 6.46 5.56
CA VAL A 231 7.92 6.34 5.21
C VAL A 231 7.83 6.14 3.71
N TRP A 232 7.08 5.14 3.27
CA TRP A 232 6.80 4.94 1.86
C TRP A 232 5.33 5.22 1.60
N VAL A 233 5.09 6.26 0.81
CA VAL A 233 3.74 6.73 0.46
C VAL A 233 3.49 6.47 -1.00
N VAL A 234 2.46 5.69 -1.31
CA VAL A 234 2.03 5.42 -2.68
C VAL A 234 0.55 5.75 -2.80
N ALA A 235 0.17 6.56 -3.80
CA ALA A 235 -1.24 6.90 -4.00
C ALA A 235 -1.57 7.13 -5.48
N GLY A 236 -2.75 6.67 -5.90
CA GLY A 236 -3.24 6.83 -7.26
C GLY A 236 -3.89 8.20 -7.49
N PHE A 237 -3.81 8.70 -8.74
CA PHE A 237 -4.44 9.98 -9.12
C PHE A 237 -5.93 9.86 -9.47
N HIS A 238 -6.59 8.76 -9.12
CA HIS A 238 -8.00 8.54 -9.45
C HIS A 238 -8.93 9.63 -8.86
N THR A 239 -8.60 10.19 -7.70
CA THR A 239 -9.36 11.31 -7.10
C THR A 239 -8.90 12.70 -7.56
N GLY A 240 -7.85 12.76 -8.37
CA GLY A 240 -7.25 13.99 -8.91
C GLY A 240 -6.06 14.49 -8.10
N ARG A 241 -5.10 15.07 -8.82
CA ARG A 241 -3.84 15.61 -8.27
C ARG A 241 -4.07 16.65 -7.18
N ASP A 242 -5.06 17.53 -7.35
CA ASP A 242 -5.35 18.59 -6.39
C ASP A 242 -5.65 18.10 -4.98
N LYS A 243 -6.20 16.88 -4.86
CA LYS A 243 -6.48 16.28 -3.55
C LYS A 243 -5.21 15.73 -2.88
N LEU A 244 -4.29 15.18 -3.65
CA LEU A 244 -3.07 14.55 -3.13
C LEU A 244 -1.97 15.56 -2.83
N ARG A 245 -1.79 16.59 -3.69
CA ARG A 245 -0.64 17.51 -3.62
C ARG A 245 -0.49 18.21 -2.28
N GLY A 246 -1.59 18.51 -1.59
CA GLY A 246 -1.57 19.17 -0.28
C GLY A 246 -0.95 18.31 0.83
N PHE A 247 -0.82 17.01 0.66
CA PHE A 247 -0.11 16.13 1.58
C PHE A 247 1.40 16.38 1.55
N PHE A 248 1.94 16.69 0.38
CA PHE A 248 3.37 16.93 0.15
C PHE A 248 3.75 18.42 0.25
N ASP A 249 2.89 19.24 0.85
CA ASP A 249 3.22 20.63 1.12
C ASP A 249 4.42 20.74 2.06
N GLY A 250 5.49 21.40 1.60
CA GLY A 250 6.77 21.44 2.29
C GLY A 250 6.71 22.08 3.67
N GLU A 251 5.91 23.13 3.86
CA GLU A 251 5.76 23.80 5.15
C GLU A 251 5.01 22.90 6.14
N ARG A 252 3.96 22.21 5.68
CA ARG A 252 3.19 21.28 6.49
C ARG A 252 4.03 20.10 6.92
N VAL A 253 4.75 19.46 5.99
CA VAL A 253 5.61 18.31 6.28
C VAL A 253 6.73 18.69 7.24
N ALA A 254 7.41 19.81 6.98
CA ALA A 254 8.48 20.33 7.83
C ALA A 254 7.99 20.74 9.22
N GLY A 255 6.78 21.32 9.31
CA GLY A 255 6.14 21.68 10.58
C GLY A 255 5.92 20.52 11.54
N LEU A 256 5.90 19.28 11.02
CA LEU A 256 5.82 18.04 11.79
C LEU A 256 7.19 17.32 11.91
N GLY A 257 8.31 17.99 11.59
CA GLY A 257 9.63 17.40 11.70
C GLY A 257 9.90 16.28 10.67
N LEU A 258 9.20 16.30 9.56
CA LEU A 258 9.38 15.38 8.44
C LEU A 258 9.92 16.13 7.21
N GLU A 259 10.53 15.41 6.29
CA GLU A 259 10.91 15.90 4.97
C GLU A 259 10.65 14.87 3.88
N VAL A 260 10.36 15.34 2.68
CA VAL A 260 10.26 14.49 1.49
C VAL A 260 11.67 14.28 0.95
N GLU A 261 12.19 13.05 1.08
CA GLU A 261 13.53 12.68 0.59
C GLU A 261 13.54 12.48 -0.92
N SER A 262 12.49 11.85 -1.46
CA SER A 262 12.29 11.68 -2.91
C SER A 262 10.81 11.55 -3.23
N ILE A 263 10.42 12.02 -4.42
CA ILE A 263 9.05 11.91 -4.93
C ILE A 263 9.06 11.85 -6.45
N TRP A 264 8.33 10.89 -7.02
CA TRP A 264 8.18 10.71 -8.47
C TRP A 264 6.83 10.09 -8.78
N GLU A 265 6.51 9.98 -10.06
CA GLU A 265 5.29 9.33 -10.52
C GLU A 265 5.66 8.09 -11.34
N ARG A 266 4.87 7.02 -11.16
CA ARG A 266 5.02 5.77 -11.90
C ARG A 266 3.66 5.29 -12.38
N ASP A 267 3.59 4.83 -13.62
CA ASP A 267 2.36 4.25 -14.15
C ASP A 267 2.30 2.72 -13.89
N CYS A 268 1.14 2.14 -14.20
CA CYS A 268 0.88 0.71 -14.03
C CYS A 268 1.72 -0.20 -14.91
N ASP A 269 2.39 0.32 -15.94
CA ASP A 269 3.27 -0.43 -16.84
C ASP A 269 4.75 -0.23 -16.50
N GLY A 270 5.05 0.65 -15.54
CA GLY A 270 6.40 0.88 -15.05
C GLY A 270 7.09 2.11 -15.63
N LEU A 271 6.42 2.91 -16.47
CA LEU A 271 6.95 4.18 -16.94
C LEU A 271 7.02 5.17 -15.76
N GLU A 272 8.14 5.87 -15.64
CA GLU A 272 8.32 6.90 -14.62
C GLU A 272 8.39 8.29 -15.21
N ARG A 273 7.97 9.28 -14.41
CA ARG A 273 8.10 10.70 -14.71
C ARG A 273 8.30 11.50 -13.43
N GLU A 274 8.86 12.69 -13.55
CA GLU A 274 9.04 13.60 -12.43
C GLU A 274 7.69 14.01 -11.82
N TRP A 275 7.66 14.07 -10.50
CA TRP A 275 6.54 14.69 -9.78
C TRP A 275 6.47 16.18 -10.06
N VAL A 276 5.26 16.67 -10.33
CA VAL A 276 4.97 18.10 -10.40
C VAL A 276 3.66 18.41 -9.67
N LEU A 277 3.58 19.56 -9.04
CA LEU A 277 2.38 20.00 -8.30
C LEU A 277 1.18 20.25 -9.21
N ASP A 278 1.42 20.65 -10.45
CA ASP A 278 0.39 20.92 -11.44
C ASP A 278 0.86 20.44 -12.81
N ARG A 279 0.03 19.63 -13.48
CA ARG A 279 0.22 19.19 -14.87
C ARG A 279 -0.79 19.78 -15.84
N GLY A 280 -1.52 20.85 -15.42
CA GLY A 280 -2.61 21.39 -16.21
C GLY A 280 -3.81 20.44 -16.28
N ILE A 281 -4.47 20.41 -17.43
CA ILE A 281 -5.64 19.54 -17.64
C ILE A 281 -5.15 18.12 -17.91
N GLU A 282 -5.29 17.25 -16.93
CA GLU A 282 -5.02 15.82 -17.08
C GLU A 282 -6.28 15.09 -17.56
N ASP A 283 -6.14 14.24 -18.58
CA ASP A 283 -7.22 13.34 -18.98
C ASP A 283 -7.62 12.41 -17.81
N PRO A 284 -8.92 12.37 -17.42
CA PRO A 284 -9.37 11.55 -16.29
C PRO A 284 -9.09 10.05 -16.44
N VAL A 285 -9.12 9.52 -17.66
CA VAL A 285 -8.81 8.10 -17.93
C VAL A 285 -7.31 7.86 -17.85
N GLY A 286 -6.53 8.67 -18.56
CA GLY A 286 -5.07 8.53 -18.58
C GLY A 286 -4.43 8.72 -17.21
N ARG A 287 -4.91 9.66 -16.38
CA ARG A 287 -4.35 9.88 -15.04
C ARG A 287 -4.56 8.73 -14.07
N LYS A 288 -5.62 7.91 -14.25
CA LYS A 288 -5.86 6.72 -13.41
C LYS A 288 -4.72 5.71 -13.46
N ARG A 289 -3.93 5.71 -14.53
CA ARG A 289 -2.77 4.82 -14.69
C ARG A 289 -1.59 5.20 -13.80
N TRP A 290 -1.55 6.45 -13.33
CA TRP A 290 -0.42 7.01 -12.62
C TRP A 290 -0.60 6.94 -11.10
N LEU A 291 0.51 6.66 -10.42
CA LEU A 291 0.63 6.72 -8.98
C LEU A 291 1.78 7.66 -8.62
N VAL A 292 1.62 8.45 -7.57
CA VAL A 292 2.76 9.10 -6.92
C VAL A 292 3.41 8.11 -5.97
N PHE A 293 4.73 8.07 -5.98
CA PHE A 293 5.54 7.38 -4.99
C PHE A 293 6.42 8.41 -4.29
N ALA A 294 6.37 8.46 -2.96
CA ALA A 294 7.21 9.34 -2.17
C ALA A 294 7.88 8.60 -1.02
N VAL A 295 9.10 8.99 -0.72
CA VAL A 295 9.85 8.55 0.44
C VAL A 295 10.02 9.74 1.36
N LEU A 296 9.51 9.62 2.60
CA LEU A 296 9.69 10.61 3.63
C LEU A 296 10.62 10.07 4.72
N LYS A 297 11.24 10.99 5.44
CA LYS A 297 12.06 10.69 6.63
C LYS A 297 11.90 11.81 7.66
N ARG A 298 12.48 11.63 8.84
CA ARG A 298 12.61 12.76 9.77
C ARG A 298 13.52 13.81 9.19
N ALA A 299 13.11 15.07 9.33
CA ALA A 299 13.97 16.20 9.00
C ALA A 299 15.23 16.19 9.90
N ALA A 300 16.35 16.61 9.35
CA ALA A 300 17.54 16.82 10.15
C ALA A 300 17.28 17.92 11.19
N PRO A 301 17.81 17.79 12.42
CA PRO A 301 17.66 18.77 13.50
C PRO A 301 18.31 20.12 13.17
#